data_dbabac6885ac649f950f463837ad21a8
#
_entry.id   dbabac6885ac649f950f463837ad21a8
#
_cell.length_a   1.000
_cell.length_b   1.000
_cell.length_c   1.000
_cell.angle_alpha   90.00
_cell.angle_beta   90.00
_cell.angle_gamma   90.00
#
_symmetry.space_group_name_H-M   'P 1'
#
loop_
_entity.id
_entity.type
_entity.pdbx_description
1 polymer ?
#
loop_
_entity_poly.entity_id
_entity_poly.type
_entity_poly.pdbx_seq_one_letter_code
_entity_poly.pdbx_strand_id
1 'polypeptide(L)'
;MFTTILLPSDFSNCSAEAARAARRLAERFESRLIVLHVLDEPAVLDPMFRGEVPLELLRGRMEQYAGEGMETFLKAHFEGLPRVETRMASGVPYREIVREARECAAGLIVIGTHGRTGVERVLFGSTAERVVRMSPCPVLSVREGGKEFVQP
;
A
#
# COMPACT_ATOMS: atom_id res chain seq x y z
N MET A 1 -20.91 1.86 6.11
CA MET A 1 -19.80 1.66 7.03
C MET A 1 -18.45 1.84 6.33
N PHE A 2 -18.20 1.20 5.21
CA PHE A 2 -16.94 1.34 4.45
C PHE A 2 -17.13 2.20 3.20
N THR A 3 -17.52 3.46 3.38
CA THR A 3 -17.75 4.39 2.25
C THR A 3 -16.48 4.73 1.48
N THR A 4 -15.34 4.74 2.18
CA THR A 4 -14.02 4.94 1.59
C THR A 4 -13.07 3.86 2.10
N ILE A 5 -12.41 3.17 1.18
CA ILE A 5 -11.38 2.17 1.45
C ILE A 5 -10.04 2.74 0.99
N LEU A 6 -9.03 2.73 1.85
CA LEU A 6 -7.65 3.08 1.53
C LEU A 6 -6.84 1.80 1.35
N LEU A 7 -6.18 1.68 0.20
CA LEU A 7 -5.28 0.58 -0.14
C LEU A 7 -3.86 1.11 -0.34
N PRO A 8 -2.99 1.06 0.66
CA PRO A 8 -1.57 1.27 0.46
C PRO A 8 -0.96 0.13 -0.36
N SER A 9 -0.15 0.47 -1.35
CA SER A 9 0.51 -0.50 -2.23
C SER A 9 1.95 -0.13 -2.51
N ASP A 10 2.83 -1.12 -2.45
CA ASP A 10 4.22 -1.07 -2.92
C ASP A 10 4.41 -1.88 -4.21
N PHE A 11 3.29 -2.29 -4.83
CA PHE A 11 3.22 -3.12 -6.03
C PHE A 11 3.80 -4.53 -5.88
N SER A 12 4.03 -5.00 -4.66
CA SER A 12 4.44 -6.38 -4.35
C SER A 12 3.30 -7.39 -4.57
N ASN A 13 3.64 -8.67 -4.55
CA ASN A 13 2.63 -9.75 -4.59
C ASN A 13 1.66 -9.67 -3.41
N CYS A 14 2.15 -9.31 -2.23
CA CYS A 14 1.30 -9.13 -1.06
C CYS A 14 0.32 -7.95 -1.25
N SER A 15 0.76 -6.86 -1.88
CA SER A 15 -0.12 -5.75 -2.28
C SER A 15 -1.16 -6.20 -3.32
N ALA A 16 -0.83 -7.12 -4.23
CA ALA A 16 -1.77 -7.68 -5.19
C ALA A 16 -2.88 -8.50 -4.51
N GLU A 17 -2.55 -9.27 -3.48
CA GLU A 17 -3.55 -9.97 -2.66
C GLU A 17 -4.45 -9.00 -1.90
N ALA A 18 -3.86 -7.96 -1.32
CA ALA A 18 -4.62 -6.89 -0.68
C ALA A 18 -5.55 -6.16 -1.67
N ALA A 19 -5.10 -5.95 -2.91
CA ALA A 19 -5.91 -5.36 -3.97
C ALA A 19 -7.14 -6.21 -4.32
N ARG A 20 -6.99 -7.54 -4.40
CA ARG A 20 -8.13 -8.45 -4.64
C ARG A 20 -9.16 -8.36 -3.52
N ALA A 21 -8.72 -8.31 -2.27
CA ALA A 21 -9.61 -8.15 -1.13
C ALA A 21 -10.31 -6.77 -1.14
N ALA A 22 -9.54 -5.71 -1.37
CA ALA A 22 -10.07 -4.34 -1.45
C ALA A 22 -11.10 -4.18 -2.58
N ARG A 23 -10.85 -4.77 -3.76
CA ARG A 23 -11.79 -4.77 -4.88
C ARG A 23 -13.13 -5.41 -4.50
N ARG A 24 -13.10 -6.63 -3.93
CA ARG A 24 -14.32 -7.34 -3.51
C ARG A 24 -15.13 -6.55 -2.48
N LEU A 25 -14.43 -5.90 -1.54
CA LEU A 25 -15.08 -5.05 -0.54
C LEU A 25 -15.66 -3.77 -1.18
N ALA A 26 -14.92 -3.13 -2.08
CA ALA A 26 -15.39 -1.94 -2.78
C ALA A 26 -16.61 -2.23 -3.63
N GLU A 27 -16.64 -3.35 -4.35
CA GLU A 27 -17.80 -3.82 -5.12
C GLU A 27 -19.00 -4.11 -4.20
N ARG A 28 -18.77 -4.80 -3.08
CA ARG A 28 -19.86 -5.20 -2.18
C ARG A 28 -20.50 -4.05 -1.42
N PHE A 29 -19.71 -3.04 -1.06
CA PHE A 29 -20.15 -1.88 -0.26
C PHE A 29 -20.30 -0.60 -1.07
N GLU A 30 -20.12 -0.66 -2.40
CA GLU A 30 -20.14 0.50 -3.30
C GLU A 30 -19.19 1.62 -2.83
N SER A 31 -18.03 1.22 -2.29
CA SER A 31 -17.06 2.12 -1.69
C SER A 31 -16.27 2.90 -2.74
N ARG A 32 -15.84 4.09 -2.38
CA ARG A 32 -14.73 4.77 -3.04
C ARG A 32 -13.43 4.07 -2.63
N LEU A 33 -12.63 3.64 -3.61
CA LEU A 33 -11.33 3.02 -3.38
C LEU A 33 -10.21 4.01 -3.69
N ILE A 34 -9.33 4.23 -2.74
CA ILE A 34 -8.13 5.06 -2.92
C ILE A 34 -6.91 4.15 -2.86
N VAL A 35 -6.17 4.07 -3.96
CA VAL A 35 -4.89 3.37 -4.03
C VAL A 35 -3.78 4.37 -3.76
N LEU A 36 -3.02 4.14 -2.69
CA LEU A 36 -1.94 5.01 -2.25
C LEU A 36 -0.59 4.33 -2.45
N HIS A 37 0.33 5.00 -3.13
CA HIS A 37 1.75 4.64 -3.13
C HIS A 37 2.56 5.70 -2.38
N VAL A 38 3.46 5.26 -1.50
CA VAL A 38 4.36 6.16 -0.76
C VAL A 38 5.78 5.93 -1.23
N LEU A 39 6.41 7.00 -1.73
CA LEU A 39 7.84 7.04 -1.98
C LEU A 39 8.56 7.12 -0.63
N ASP A 40 9.33 6.08 -0.30
CA ASP A 40 10.06 5.97 0.96
C ASP A 40 11.26 6.92 0.97
N GLU A 41 11.09 8.12 1.51
CA GLU A 41 12.15 9.12 1.60
C GLU A 41 13.37 8.66 2.41
N PRO A 42 13.23 8.00 3.58
CA PRO A 42 14.37 7.46 4.28
C PRO A 42 15.24 6.55 3.42
N ALA A 43 14.62 5.68 2.61
CA ALA A 43 15.36 4.82 1.69
C ALA A 43 16.06 5.62 0.58
N VAL A 44 15.42 6.67 0.06
CA VAL A 44 16.02 7.56 -0.97
C VAL A 44 17.20 8.36 -0.41
N LEU A 45 17.13 8.77 0.84
CA LEU A 45 18.15 9.58 1.49
C LEU A 45 19.35 8.75 1.99
N ASP A 46 19.21 7.41 2.08
CA ASP A 46 20.28 6.52 2.55
C ASP A 46 21.48 6.53 1.56
N PRO A 47 22.67 6.96 2.00
CA PRO A 47 23.86 6.98 1.15
C PRO A 47 24.24 5.60 0.60
N MET A 48 23.99 4.51 1.34
CA MET A 48 24.26 3.15 0.86
C MET A 48 23.34 2.75 -0.29
N PHE A 49 22.08 3.19 -0.25
CA PHE A 49 21.13 2.94 -1.33
C PHE A 49 21.41 3.82 -2.56
N ARG A 50 21.73 5.09 -2.31
CA ARG A 50 21.92 6.11 -3.34
C ARG A 50 23.26 5.96 -4.08
N GLY A 51 24.34 5.58 -3.36
CA GLY A 51 25.69 5.64 -3.91
C GLY A 51 26.08 7.07 -4.31
N GLU A 52 26.70 7.20 -5.49
CA GLU A 52 27.13 8.51 -6.06
C GLU A 52 26.05 9.19 -6.93
N VAL A 53 24.83 8.62 -7.00
CA VAL A 53 23.75 9.15 -7.84
C VAL A 53 23.20 10.45 -7.23
N PRO A 54 23.08 11.55 -8.01
CA PRO A 54 22.46 12.78 -7.54
C PRO A 54 21.04 12.54 -7.04
N LEU A 55 20.70 13.13 -5.89
CA LEU A 55 19.42 12.91 -5.22
C LEU A 55 18.21 13.25 -6.10
N GLU A 56 18.28 14.36 -6.85
CA GLU A 56 17.20 14.79 -7.74
C GLU A 56 16.96 13.80 -8.87
N LEU A 57 18.04 13.26 -9.44
CA LEU A 57 17.94 12.25 -10.49
C LEU A 57 17.33 10.96 -9.95
N LEU A 58 17.71 10.56 -8.74
CA LEU A 58 17.15 9.38 -8.09
C LEU A 58 15.66 9.56 -7.79
N ARG A 59 15.27 10.70 -7.24
CA ARG A 59 13.86 11.03 -7.01
C ARG A 59 13.03 10.99 -8.30
N GLY A 60 13.49 11.64 -9.35
CA GLY A 60 12.80 11.64 -10.65
C GLY A 60 12.60 10.22 -11.20
N ARG A 61 13.61 9.35 -11.11
CA ARG A 61 13.48 7.93 -11.50
C ARG A 61 12.49 7.16 -10.64
N MET A 62 12.48 7.42 -9.35
CA MET A 62 11.53 6.75 -8.44
C MET A 62 10.10 7.21 -8.67
N GLU A 63 9.88 8.50 -8.93
CA GLU A 63 8.56 9.04 -9.28
C GLU A 63 8.05 8.44 -10.60
N GLN A 64 8.90 8.37 -11.61
CA GLN A 64 8.57 7.74 -12.89
C GLN A 64 8.20 6.26 -12.69
N TYR A 65 9.06 5.51 -12.00
CA TYR A 65 8.82 4.10 -11.71
C TYR A 65 7.52 3.88 -10.93
N ALA A 66 7.24 4.74 -9.96
CA ALA A 66 6.01 4.68 -9.18
C ALA A 66 4.77 5.00 -10.02
N GLY A 67 4.85 5.97 -10.94
CA GLY A 67 3.79 6.28 -11.89
C GLY A 67 3.46 5.10 -12.82
N GLU A 68 4.48 4.51 -13.44
CA GLU A 68 4.33 3.33 -14.31
C GLU A 68 3.80 2.11 -13.52
N GLY A 69 4.31 1.91 -12.30
CA GLY A 69 3.84 0.86 -11.40
C GLY A 69 2.38 1.04 -11.01
N MET A 70 1.95 2.26 -10.73
CA MET A 70 0.56 2.58 -10.42
C MET A 70 -0.37 2.28 -11.59
N GLU A 71 -0.03 2.71 -12.80
CA GLU A 71 -0.82 2.43 -14.00
C GLU A 71 -0.98 0.93 -14.24
N THR A 72 0.14 0.20 -14.17
CA THR A 72 0.15 -1.26 -14.33
C THR A 72 -0.72 -1.95 -13.25
N PHE A 73 -0.59 -1.50 -12.01
CA PHE A 73 -1.33 -2.06 -10.89
C PHE A 73 -2.83 -1.81 -11.00
N LEU A 74 -3.23 -0.60 -11.39
CA LEU A 74 -4.64 -0.26 -11.62
C LEU A 74 -5.26 -1.11 -12.73
N LYS A 75 -4.56 -1.22 -13.85
CA LYS A 75 -5.01 -2.03 -14.97
C LYS A 75 -5.17 -3.50 -14.60
N ALA A 76 -4.22 -4.04 -13.83
CA ALA A 76 -4.23 -5.44 -13.43
C ALA A 76 -5.34 -5.77 -12.42
N HIS A 77 -5.68 -4.83 -11.52
CA HIS A 77 -6.53 -5.16 -10.36
C HIS A 77 -7.87 -4.42 -10.33
N PHE A 78 -7.99 -3.25 -10.98
CA PHE A 78 -9.15 -2.38 -10.79
C PHE A 78 -9.83 -1.95 -12.09
N GLU A 79 -9.45 -2.53 -13.22
CA GLU A 79 -10.13 -2.27 -14.49
C GLU A 79 -11.64 -2.54 -14.36
N GLY A 80 -12.45 -1.57 -14.78
CA GLY A 80 -13.91 -1.62 -14.72
C GLY A 80 -14.52 -1.36 -13.33
N LEU A 81 -13.72 -1.15 -12.28
CA LEU A 81 -14.25 -0.77 -10.97
C LEU A 81 -14.57 0.74 -10.97
N PRO A 82 -15.82 1.15 -10.68
CA PRO A 82 -16.14 2.57 -10.56
C PRO A 82 -15.52 3.16 -9.27
N ARG A 83 -15.29 4.46 -9.24
CA ARG A 83 -14.83 5.21 -8.07
C ARG A 83 -13.46 4.77 -7.52
N VAL A 84 -12.50 4.53 -8.41
CA VAL A 84 -11.09 4.31 -8.04
C VAL A 84 -10.33 5.62 -8.20
N GLU A 85 -9.61 6.01 -7.18
CA GLU A 85 -8.71 7.16 -7.17
C GLU A 85 -7.29 6.69 -6.84
N THR A 86 -6.30 7.41 -7.33
CA THR A 86 -4.89 7.18 -7.00
C THR A 86 -4.32 8.36 -6.25
N ARG A 87 -3.44 8.06 -5.30
CA ARG A 87 -2.65 9.05 -4.60
C ARG A 87 -1.21 8.62 -4.51
N MET A 88 -0.34 9.59 -4.54
CA MET A 88 1.09 9.42 -4.30
C MET A 88 1.52 10.37 -3.18
N ALA A 89 2.29 9.85 -2.26
CA ALA A 89 2.88 10.61 -1.17
C ALA A 89 4.38 10.34 -1.09
N SER A 90 5.12 11.19 -0.41
CA SER A 90 6.54 11.03 -0.16
C SER A 90 6.81 11.22 1.33
N GLY A 91 7.58 10.33 1.93
CA GLY A 91 7.87 10.38 3.36
C GLY A 91 8.08 9.01 3.98
N VAL A 92 7.81 8.92 5.26
CA VAL A 92 7.86 7.65 6.01
C VAL A 92 6.56 6.87 5.77
N PRO A 93 6.59 5.68 5.14
CA PRO A 93 5.38 5.01 4.64
C PRO A 93 4.23 4.92 5.65
N TYR A 94 4.45 4.40 6.85
CA TYR A 94 3.35 4.27 7.81
C TYR A 94 2.74 5.60 8.24
N ARG A 95 3.55 6.69 8.30
CA ARG A 95 3.06 8.02 8.67
C ARG A 95 2.17 8.59 7.58
N GLU A 96 2.61 8.46 6.34
CA GLU A 96 1.85 8.93 5.19
C GLU A 96 0.53 8.15 5.03
N ILE A 97 0.55 6.84 5.23
CA ILE A 97 -0.67 6.02 5.20
C ILE A 97 -1.67 6.46 6.27
N VAL A 98 -1.22 6.68 7.50
CA VAL A 98 -2.09 7.12 8.60
C VAL A 98 -2.60 8.54 8.37
N ARG A 99 -1.77 9.43 7.82
CA ARG A 99 -2.17 10.79 7.42
C ARG A 99 -3.26 10.74 6.36
N GLU A 100 -3.03 10.02 5.26
CA GLU A 100 -3.99 9.86 4.18
C GLU A 100 -5.31 9.25 4.65
N ALA A 101 -5.26 8.28 5.54
CA ALA A 101 -6.46 7.69 6.10
C ALA A 101 -7.34 8.70 6.85
N ARG A 102 -6.72 9.67 7.54
CA ARG A 102 -7.44 10.78 8.19
C ARG A 102 -7.99 11.78 7.18
N GLU A 103 -7.16 12.20 6.23
CA GLU A 103 -7.52 13.22 5.22
C GLU A 103 -8.66 12.76 4.31
N CYS A 104 -8.68 11.48 3.93
CA CYS A 104 -9.75 10.94 3.10
C CYS A 104 -10.94 10.38 3.90
N ALA A 105 -10.93 10.48 5.22
CA ALA A 105 -11.92 9.87 6.12
C ALA A 105 -12.14 8.38 5.81
N ALA A 106 -11.05 7.63 5.71
CA ALA A 106 -11.11 6.19 5.42
C ALA A 106 -11.93 5.45 6.47
N GLY A 107 -12.90 4.66 6.02
CA GLY A 107 -13.65 3.75 6.87
C GLY A 107 -12.94 2.40 7.07
N LEU A 108 -11.97 2.10 6.21
CA LEU A 108 -11.17 0.87 6.25
C LEU A 108 -9.83 1.10 5.55
N ILE A 109 -8.76 0.57 6.13
CA ILE A 109 -7.49 0.36 5.42
C ILE A 109 -7.37 -1.12 5.08
N VAL A 110 -7.03 -1.47 3.83
CA VAL A 110 -6.68 -2.82 3.42
C VAL A 110 -5.20 -2.83 3.06
N ILE A 111 -4.39 -3.62 3.76
CA ILE A 111 -2.93 -3.59 3.62
C ILE A 111 -2.34 -4.99 3.55
N GLY A 112 -1.33 -5.19 2.70
CA GLY A 112 -0.52 -6.40 2.71
C GLY A 112 0.34 -6.49 3.97
N THR A 113 0.48 -7.68 4.55
CA THR A 113 1.29 -7.88 5.76
C THR A 113 2.78 -7.75 5.52
N HIS A 114 3.26 -7.96 4.27
CA HIS A 114 4.65 -7.87 3.86
C HIS A 114 4.78 -6.95 2.66
N GLY A 115 5.91 -6.26 2.56
CA GLY A 115 6.31 -5.50 1.40
C GLY A 115 7.33 -6.25 0.54
N ARG A 116 8.07 -5.50 -0.28
CA ARG A 116 9.09 -6.02 -1.21
C ARG A 116 10.21 -6.84 -0.56
N THR A 117 10.46 -6.63 0.72
CA THR A 117 11.53 -7.31 1.48
C THR A 117 11.07 -8.60 2.16
N GLY A 118 9.92 -9.14 1.78
CA GLY A 118 9.24 -10.28 2.40
C GLY A 118 10.15 -11.33 3.01
N VAL A 119 10.40 -11.21 4.32
CA VAL A 119 11.09 -12.23 5.09
C VAL A 119 10.03 -13.22 5.54
N GLU A 120 10.05 -14.44 5.03
CA GLU A 120 9.04 -15.49 5.26
C GLU A 120 8.76 -15.81 6.75
N ARG A 121 9.64 -15.40 7.64
CA ARG A 121 9.56 -15.67 9.09
C ARG A 121 8.87 -14.58 9.91
N VAL A 122 8.58 -13.42 9.34
CA VAL A 122 7.97 -12.30 10.06
C VAL A 122 6.50 -12.24 9.73
N LEU A 123 5.64 -12.36 10.72
CA LEU A 123 4.17 -12.33 10.56
C LEU A 123 3.65 -10.99 10.04
N PHE A 124 4.38 -9.89 10.31
CA PHE A 124 4.04 -8.54 9.89
C PHE A 124 5.30 -7.76 9.52
N GLY A 125 5.28 -7.07 8.40
CA GLY A 125 6.28 -6.07 8.05
C GLY A 125 6.15 -4.83 8.96
N SER A 126 7.27 -4.10 9.12
CA SER A 126 7.33 -2.93 10.02
C SER A 126 6.31 -1.84 9.69
N THR A 127 6.01 -1.62 8.41
CA THR A 127 5.00 -0.66 7.98
C THR A 127 3.59 -1.11 8.34
N ALA A 128 3.23 -2.35 8.03
CA ALA A 128 1.91 -2.91 8.32
C ALA A 128 1.63 -2.93 9.83
N GLU A 129 2.60 -3.35 10.64
CA GLU A 129 2.48 -3.34 12.10
C GLU A 129 2.18 -1.93 12.65
N ARG A 130 2.94 -0.94 12.20
CA ARG A 130 2.75 0.45 12.65
C ARG A 130 1.42 1.04 12.18
N VAL A 131 0.99 0.70 10.96
CA VAL A 131 -0.33 1.12 10.45
C VAL A 131 -1.44 0.53 11.31
N VAL A 132 -1.40 -0.76 11.62
CA VAL A 132 -2.39 -1.40 12.51
C VAL A 132 -2.45 -0.70 13.88
N ARG A 133 -1.32 -0.34 14.45
CA ARG A 133 -1.26 0.31 15.79
C ARG A 133 -1.71 1.76 15.80
N MET A 134 -1.54 2.49 14.69
CA MET A 134 -1.73 3.95 14.64
C MET A 134 -2.91 4.39 13.78
N SER A 135 -3.58 3.46 13.12
CA SER A 135 -4.69 3.75 12.22
C SER A 135 -5.87 4.45 12.92
N PRO A 136 -6.49 5.45 12.29
CA PRO A 136 -7.72 6.07 12.80
C PRO A 136 -8.98 5.23 12.52
N CYS A 137 -8.86 4.14 11.78
CA CYS A 137 -9.98 3.27 11.38
C CYS A 137 -9.57 1.80 11.39
N PRO A 138 -10.51 0.85 11.27
CA PRO A 138 -10.20 -0.58 11.13
C PRO A 138 -9.19 -0.87 10.02
N VAL A 139 -8.36 -1.88 10.23
CA VAL A 139 -7.34 -2.33 9.28
C VAL A 139 -7.54 -3.81 8.98
N LEU A 140 -7.73 -4.12 7.71
CA LEU A 140 -7.70 -5.49 7.20
C LEU A 140 -6.30 -5.80 6.67
N SER A 141 -5.61 -6.69 7.35
CA SER A 141 -4.30 -7.18 6.91
C SER A 141 -4.45 -8.44 6.06
N VAL A 142 -3.80 -8.45 4.90
CA VAL A 142 -3.88 -9.55 3.93
C VAL A 142 -2.51 -10.18 3.76
N ARG A 143 -2.43 -11.51 3.84
CA ARG A 143 -1.20 -12.28 3.63
C ARG A 143 -1.08 -12.74 2.18
N GLU A 144 0.14 -12.91 1.73
CA GLU A 144 0.44 -13.60 0.49
C GLU A 144 0.33 -15.11 0.69
N GLY A 145 -0.38 -15.78 -0.24
CA GLY A 145 -0.54 -17.23 -0.26
C GLY A 145 -1.46 -17.77 0.85
N GLY A 146 -2.56 -18.43 0.45
CA GLY A 146 -3.38 -19.20 1.35
C GLY A 146 -2.62 -20.42 1.87
N LYS A 147 -1.74 -20.24 2.86
CA LYS A 147 -1.28 -21.38 3.63
C LYS A 147 -2.47 -21.87 4.44
N GLU A 148 -2.79 -23.16 4.29
CA GLU A 148 -3.77 -23.82 5.13
C GLU A 148 -3.55 -23.45 6.59
N PHE A 149 -4.65 -23.20 7.28
CA PHE A 149 -4.65 -22.92 8.70
C PHE A 149 -4.05 -24.15 9.41
N VAL A 150 -2.77 -24.09 9.74
CA VAL A 150 -2.18 -25.09 10.63
C VAL A 150 -2.69 -24.73 12.02
N GLN A 151 -3.66 -25.51 12.50
CA GLN A 151 -4.08 -25.39 13.89
C GLN A 151 -2.88 -25.61 14.80
N PRO A 152 -2.71 -24.78 15.85
CA PRO A 152 -1.66 -24.98 16.84
C PRO A 152 -1.79 -26.31 17.57
#